data_4338b203f0c6c1686745b05095f11ebb
#
_entry.id   4338b203f0c6c1686745b05095f11ebb
#
_cell.length_a   1.000
_cell.length_b   1.000
_cell.length_c   1.000
_cell.angle_alpha   90.00
_cell.angle_beta   90.00
_cell.angle_gamma   90.00
#
_symmetry.space_group_name_H-M   'P 1'
#
loop_
_entity.id
_entity.type
_entity.pdbx_description
1 polymer ?
#
loop_
_entity_poly.entity_id
_entity_poly.type
_entity_poly.pdbx_seq_one_letter_code
_entity_poly.pdbx_strand_id
1 'polypeptide(L)'
;MSKIYKSLIPISSIFIGIYAFGVYAFLELGVAVHPIMKANFRAHPAAIYFHIFPSLIALLLGPFQFNEKFRTTKTHLHRLIGKVYLLCILVGGISGLYMAQFSFGGTISHLGFALLAVLWIFTGYKAYSSIIRKMIVAHYHWMIINFALT
;
A
#
# COMPACT_ATOMS: atom_id res chain seq x y z
N MET A 1 -7.97 20.70 -0.93
CA MET A 1 -6.60 20.42 -0.42
C MET A 1 -5.71 21.60 -0.77
N SER A 2 -4.96 22.14 0.20
CA SER A 2 -4.00 23.21 -0.05
C SER A 2 -2.89 22.75 -1.02
N LYS A 3 -2.22 23.71 -1.69
CA LYS A 3 -1.11 23.43 -2.63
C LYS A 3 0.02 22.62 -1.94
N ILE A 4 0.23 22.84 -0.65
CA ILE A 4 1.27 22.17 0.16
C ILE A 4 1.04 20.65 0.19
N TYR A 5 -0.17 20.18 0.49
CA TYR A 5 -0.45 18.73 0.53
C TYR A 5 -0.33 18.05 -0.84
N LYS A 6 -0.63 18.77 -1.94
CA LYS A 6 -0.47 18.25 -3.30
C LYS A 6 0.98 17.94 -3.67
N SER A 7 1.95 18.59 -3.02
CA SER A 7 3.38 18.36 -3.25
C SER A 7 4.01 17.45 -2.21
N LEU A 8 3.61 17.54 -0.93
CA LEU A 8 4.21 16.75 0.14
C LEU A 8 3.93 15.26 -0.01
N ILE A 9 2.69 14.87 -0.38
CA ILE A 9 2.32 13.45 -0.51
C ILE A 9 3.18 12.73 -1.56
N PRO A 10 3.32 13.22 -2.82
CA PRO A 10 4.18 12.58 -3.80
C PRO A 10 5.66 12.54 -3.36
N ILE A 11 6.17 13.62 -2.78
CA ILE A 11 7.57 13.70 -2.34
C ILE A 11 7.85 12.67 -1.24
N SER A 12 7.01 12.61 -0.21
CA SER A 12 7.16 11.63 0.87
C SER A 12 7.01 10.19 0.38
N SER A 13 6.05 9.93 -0.51
CA SER A 13 5.87 8.59 -1.12
C SER A 13 7.11 8.15 -1.91
N ILE A 14 7.73 9.05 -2.67
CA ILE A 14 8.96 8.76 -3.42
C ILE A 14 10.11 8.51 -2.45
N PHE A 15 10.28 9.36 -1.44
CA PHE A 15 11.37 9.22 -0.47
C PHE A 15 11.28 7.90 0.30
N ILE A 16 10.11 7.58 0.85
CA ILE A 16 9.84 6.31 1.55
C ILE A 16 10.04 5.14 0.59
N GLY A 17 9.56 5.29 -0.65
CA GLY A 17 9.70 4.28 -1.69
C GLY A 17 11.14 3.95 -2.04
N ILE A 18 11.98 4.96 -2.24
CA ILE A 18 13.42 4.78 -2.50
C ILE A 18 14.11 4.12 -1.31
N TYR A 19 13.82 4.59 -0.09
CA TYR A 19 14.36 4.01 1.13
C TYR A 19 13.98 2.52 1.27
N ALA A 20 12.70 2.20 1.17
CA ALA A 20 12.22 0.83 1.29
C ALA A 20 12.79 -0.07 0.18
N PHE A 21 12.82 0.40 -1.07
CA PHE A 21 13.43 -0.33 -2.16
C PHE A 21 14.92 -0.60 -1.91
N GLY A 22 15.67 0.42 -1.47
CA GLY A 22 17.10 0.28 -1.14
C GLY A 22 17.34 -0.75 -0.06
N VAL A 23 16.55 -0.70 1.03
CA VAL A 23 16.69 -1.65 2.15
C VAL A 23 16.35 -3.08 1.74
N TYR A 24 15.21 -3.29 1.07
CA TYR A 24 14.72 -4.66 0.84
C TYR A 24 15.20 -5.31 -0.46
N ALA A 25 15.75 -4.52 -1.41
CA ALA A 25 16.32 -5.06 -2.63
C ALA A 25 17.85 -5.32 -2.54
N PHE A 26 18.57 -4.54 -1.74
CA PHE A 26 20.04 -4.57 -1.73
C PHE A 26 20.65 -4.98 -0.39
N LEU A 27 19.91 -4.91 0.70
CA LEU A 27 20.42 -5.28 2.02
C LEU A 27 19.83 -6.63 2.48
N GLU A 28 20.46 -7.19 3.51
CA GLU A 28 19.99 -8.43 4.11
C GLU A 28 18.57 -8.27 4.69
N LEU A 29 17.69 -9.21 4.40
CA LEU A 29 16.31 -9.20 4.86
C LEU A 29 16.23 -9.03 6.38
N GLY A 30 15.54 -8.00 6.83
CA GLY A 30 15.36 -7.68 8.24
C GLY A 30 16.50 -6.90 8.88
N VAL A 31 17.44 -6.34 8.12
CA VAL A 31 18.54 -5.51 8.68
C VAL A 31 18.04 -4.26 9.41
N ALA A 32 16.93 -3.69 8.94
CA ALA A 32 16.36 -2.45 9.47
C ALA A 32 15.24 -2.67 10.50
N VAL A 33 15.07 -3.89 11.01
CA VAL A 33 14.00 -4.22 11.97
C VAL A 33 14.55 -4.87 13.24
N HIS A 34 13.74 -4.95 14.27
CA HIS A 34 14.10 -5.59 15.54
C HIS A 34 14.54 -7.06 15.32
N PRO A 35 15.52 -7.61 16.08
CA PRO A 35 16.06 -8.96 15.89
C PRO A 35 15.01 -10.07 15.82
N ILE A 36 13.96 -10.00 16.64
CA ILE A 36 12.85 -10.97 16.62
C ILE A 36 12.08 -10.89 15.29
N MET A 37 11.80 -9.69 14.79
CA MET A 37 11.18 -9.51 13.47
C MET A 37 12.10 -10.00 12.35
N LYS A 38 13.40 -9.76 12.45
CA LYS A 38 14.38 -10.28 11.49
C LYS A 38 14.32 -11.80 11.38
N ALA A 39 14.22 -12.51 12.51
CA ALA A 39 14.05 -13.96 12.53
C ALA A 39 12.76 -14.40 11.83
N ASN A 40 11.64 -13.73 12.11
CA ASN A 40 10.35 -13.99 11.48
C ASN A 40 10.36 -13.70 9.97
N PHE A 41 11.01 -12.61 9.54
CA PHE A 41 11.16 -12.26 8.12
C PHE A 41 11.96 -13.32 7.37
N ARG A 42 13.03 -13.83 7.99
CA ARG A 42 13.85 -14.92 7.42
C ARG A 42 13.13 -16.27 7.39
N ALA A 43 12.23 -16.53 8.34
CA ALA A 43 11.40 -17.73 8.35
C ALA A 43 10.30 -17.69 7.26
N HIS A 44 9.83 -16.48 6.87
CA HIS A 44 8.75 -16.27 5.91
C HIS A 44 9.12 -15.31 4.78
N PRO A 45 10.25 -15.52 4.05
CA PRO A 45 10.79 -14.55 3.11
C PRO A 45 9.83 -14.24 1.94
N ALA A 46 9.16 -15.25 1.41
CA ALA A 46 8.18 -15.05 0.33
C ALA A 46 7.04 -14.13 0.78
N ALA A 47 6.47 -14.38 1.96
CA ALA A 47 5.36 -13.57 2.45
C ALA A 47 5.77 -12.12 2.68
N ILE A 48 6.93 -11.85 3.27
CA ILE A 48 7.38 -10.49 3.48
C ILE A 48 7.68 -9.75 2.17
N TYR A 49 8.26 -10.41 1.18
CA TYR A 49 8.49 -9.81 -0.13
C TYR A 49 7.18 -9.55 -0.89
N PHE A 50 6.19 -10.46 -0.82
CA PHE A 50 4.85 -10.26 -1.36
C PHE A 50 4.05 -9.19 -0.62
N HIS A 51 4.44 -8.83 0.62
CA HIS A 51 3.89 -7.65 1.28
C HIS A 51 4.60 -6.37 0.83
N ILE A 52 5.93 -6.33 0.91
CA ILE A 52 6.72 -5.11 0.74
C ILE A 52 6.67 -4.59 -0.70
N PHE A 53 6.99 -5.41 -1.72
CA PHE A 53 7.09 -4.92 -3.09
C PHE A 53 5.74 -4.46 -3.67
N PRO A 54 4.62 -5.17 -3.49
CA PRO A 54 3.32 -4.63 -3.90
C PRO A 54 2.92 -3.37 -3.13
N SER A 55 3.19 -3.31 -1.81
CA SER A 55 2.93 -2.11 -1.01
C SER A 55 3.73 -0.92 -1.50
N LEU A 56 4.99 -1.13 -1.85
CA LEU A 56 5.85 -0.12 -2.44
C LEU A 56 5.32 0.39 -3.78
N ILE A 57 4.91 -0.52 -4.66
CA ILE A 57 4.30 -0.15 -5.94
C ILE A 57 3.01 0.65 -5.71
N ALA A 58 2.15 0.22 -4.78
CA ALA A 58 0.95 0.95 -4.43
C ALA A 58 1.26 2.36 -3.89
N LEU A 59 2.24 2.48 -3.00
CA LEU A 59 2.68 3.77 -2.46
C LEU A 59 3.16 4.74 -3.55
N LEU A 60 3.92 4.24 -4.52
CA LEU A 60 4.45 5.05 -5.62
C LEU A 60 3.37 5.42 -6.66
N LEU A 61 2.42 4.51 -6.93
CA LEU A 61 1.34 4.73 -7.90
C LEU A 61 0.19 5.58 -7.34
N GLY A 62 -0.02 5.57 -6.02
CA GLY A 62 -1.14 6.26 -5.37
C GLY A 62 -1.25 7.74 -5.70
N PRO A 63 -0.19 8.56 -5.60
CA PRO A 63 -0.26 9.99 -5.91
C PRO A 63 -0.75 10.30 -7.32
N PHE A 64 -0.44 9.44 -8.31
CA PHE A 64 -0.92 9.62 -9.68
C PHE A 64 -2.44 9.46 -9.80
N GLN A 65 -3.07 8.66 -8.93
CA GLN A 65 -4.52 8.45 -8.93
C GLN A 65 -5.29 9.72 -8.55
N PHE A 66 -4.68 10.62 -7.77
CA PHE A 66 -5.28 11.87 -7.31
C PHE A 66 -4.95 13.08 -8.19
N ASN A 67 -4.09 12.90 -9.20
CA ASN A 67 -3.74 13.97 -10.13
C ASN A 67 -4.85 14.18 -11.15
N GLU A 68 -5.57 15.30 -11.05
CA GLU A 68 -6.71 15.62 -11.90
C GLU A 68 -6.32 15.75 -13.39
N LYS A 69 -5.22 16.45 -13.68
CA LYS A 69 -4.72 16.60 -15.04
C LYS A 69 -4.39 15.25 -15.67
N PHE A 70 -3.69 14.38 -14.92
CA PHE A 70 -3.38 13.03 -15.38
C PHE A 70 -4.64 12.21 -15.65
N ARG A 71 -5.61 12.23 -14.72
CA ARG A 71 -6.89 11.51 -14.84
C ARG A 71 -7.70 11.94 -16.04
N THR A 72 -7.74 13.26 -16.36
CA THR A 72 -8.54 13.79 -17.46
C THR A 72 -7.87 13.67 -18.81
N THR A 73 -6.54 13.88 -18.89
CA THR A 73 -5.80 13.84 -20.17
C THR A 73 -5.35 12.44 -20.56
N LYS A 74 -5.09 11.55 -19.59
CA LYS A 74 -4.57 10.18 -19.81
C LYS A 74 -5.46 9.13 -19.15
N THR A 75 -6.75 9.17 -19.42
CA THR A 75 -7.78 8.35 -18.77
C THR A 75 -7.49 6.85 -18.87
N HIS A 76 -7.01 6.36 -20.02
CA HIS A 76 -6.67 4.94 -20.20
C HIS A 76 -5.54 4.53 -19.24
N LEU A 77 -4.49 5.33 -19.15
CA LEU A 77 -3.34 5.08 -18.28
C LEU A 77 -3.73 5.18 -16.80
N HIS A 78 -4.57 6.17 -16.43
CA HIS A 78 -5.14 6.25 -15.08
C HIS A 78 -5.88 4.96 -14.69
N ARG A 79 -6.71 4.42 -15.58
CA ARG A 79 -7.44 3.15 -15.32
C ARG A 79 -6.50 1.97 -15.19
N LEU A 80 -5.46 1.87 -16.03
CA LEU A 80 -4.47 0.80 -15.96
C LEU A 80 -3.70 0.85 -14.64
N ILE A 81 -3.15 2.01 -14.30
CA ILE A 81 -2.41 2.22 -13.04
C ILE A 81 -3.31 1.96 -11.83
N GLY A 82 -4.59 2.37 -11.89
CA GLY A 82 -5.55 2.09 -10.82
C GLY A 82 -5.82 0.60 -10.62
N LYS A 83 -5.88 -0.20 -11.70
CA LYS A 83 -6.00 -1.66 -11.60
C LYS A 83 -4.74 -2.29 -10.98
N VAL A 84 -3.55 -1.85 -11.41
CA VAL A 84 -2.27 -2.31 -10.83
C VAL A 84 -2.21 -1.95 -9.34
N TYR A 85 -2.56 -0.72 -8.99
CA TYR A 85 -2.64 -0.27 -7.60
C TYR A 85 -3.53 -1.20 -6.75
N LEU A 86 -4.77 -1.45 -7.18
CA LEU A 86 -5.71 -2.31 -6.44
C LEU A 86 -5.26 -3.77 -6.37
N LEU A 87 -4.60 -4.28 -7.40
CA LEU A 87 -3.99 -5.62 -7.35
C LEU A 87 -2.86 -5.67 -6.31
N CYS A 88 -2.04 -4.63 -6.25
CA CYS A 88 -0.98 -4.52 -5.25
C CYS A 88 -1.55 -4.44 -3.83
N ILE A 89 -2.66 -3.71 -3.61
CA ILE A 89 -3.38 -3.67 -2.32
C ILE A 89 -3.86 -5.08 -1.94
N LEU A 90 -4.41 -5.83 -2.86
CA LEU A 90 -4.90 -7.19 -2.60
C LEU A 90 -3.76 -8.13 -2.22
N VAL A 91 -2.71 -8.20 -3.04
CA VAL A 91 -1.56 -9.09 -2.81
C VAL A 91 -0.81 -8.69 -1.54
N GLY A 92 -0.46 -7.41 -1.39
CA GLY A 92 0.23 -6.89 -0.22
C GLY A 92 -0.60 -7.01 1.07
N GLY A 93 -1.93 -6.82 0.97
CA GLY A 93 -2.85 -6.94 2.09
C GLY A 93 -3.01 -8.38 2.57
N ILE A 94 -3.19 -9.35 1.67
CA ILE A 94 -3.27 -10.78 2.03
C ILE A 94 -1.97 -11.23 2.68
N SER A 95 -0.84 -10.88 2.10
CA SER A 95 0.47 -11.22 2.64
C SER A 95 0.75 -10.51 3.97
N GLY A 96 0.34 -9.24 4.11
CA GLY A 96 0.42 -8.49 5.36
C GLY A 96 -0.46 -9.10 6.47
N LEU A 97 -1.66 -9.57 6.13
CA LEU A 97 -2.54 -10.28 7.07
C LEU A 97 -1.89 -11.57 7.58
N TYR A 98 -1.26 -12.34 6.69
CA TYR A 98 -0.49 -13.51 7.07
C TYR A 98 0.69 -13.14 7.98
N MET A 99 1.45 -12.08 7.65
CA MET A 99 2.60 -11.65 8.44
C MET A 99 2.22 -11.01 9.78
N ALA A 100 0.99 -10.53 9.95
CA ALA A 100 0.51 -9.91 11.18
C ALA A 100 0.67 -10.83 12.41
N GLN A 101 0.47 -12.15 12.25
CA GLN A 101 0.61 -13.14 13.32
C GLN A 101 2.06 -13.32 13.81
N PHE A 102 3.03 -12.89 13.04
CA PHE A 102 4.46 -12.95 13.37
C PHE A 102 5.05 -11.59 13.76
N SER A 103 4.20 -10.57 13.98
CA SER A 103 4.66 -9.24 14.33
C SER A 103 5.24 -9.19 15.75
N PHE A 104 6.23 -8.32 15.96
CA PHE A 104 6.77 -8.07 17.30
C PHE A 104 5.82 -7.18 18.10
N GLY A 105 5.66 -7.46 19.39
CA GLY A 105 4.81 -6.67 20.31
C GLY A 105 3.58 -7.43 20.85
N GLY A 106 3.49 -8.76 20.60
CA GLY A 106 2.45 -9.63 21.15
C GLY A 106 1.05 -9.39 20.55
N THR A 107 0.02 -9.81 21.27
CA THR A 107 -1.37 -9.84 20.79
C THR A 107 -1.88 -8.49 20.28
N ILE A 108 -1.51 -7.39 20.93
CA ILE A 108 -1.95 -6.04 20.52
C ILE A 108 -1.39 -5.71 19.12
N SER A 109 -0.11 -6.01 18.89
CA SER A 109 0.54 -5.80 17.60
C SER A 109 -0.03 -6.71 16.52
N HIS A 110 -0.26 -7.98 16.83
CA HIS A 110 -0.88 -8.94 15.89
C HIS A 110 -2.27 -8.47 15.45
N LEU A 111 -3.13 -8.08 16.41
CA LEU A 111 -4.47 -7.59 16.10
C LEU A 111 -4.44 -6.26 15.35
N GLY A 112 -3.55 -5.34 15.72
CA GLY A 112 -3.40 -4.04 15.06
C GLY A 112 -3.02 -4.18 13.59
N PHE A 113 -1.99 -4.96 13.28
CA PHE A 113 -1.58 -5.19 11.89
C PHE A 113 -2.58 -6.04 11.11
N ALA A 114 -3.23 -7.02 11.74
CA ALA A 114 -4.30 -7.78 11.10
C ALA A 114 -5.49 -6.88 10.73
N LEU A 115 -5.93 -6.03 11.65
CA LEU A 115 -7.01 -5.06 11.40
C LEU A 115 -6.63 -4.08 10.28
N LEU A 116 -5.41 -3.55 10.30
CA LEU A 116 -4.90 -2.68 9.24
C LEU A 116 -4.95 -3.37 7.88
N ALA A 117 -4.48 -4.61 7.77
CA ALA A 117 -4.50 -5.38 6.52
C ALA A 117 -5.94 -5.63 6.03
N VAL A 118 -6.86 -5.99 6.92
CA VAL A 118 -8.29 -6.18 6.59
C VAL A 118 -8.92 -4.87 6.10
N LEU A 119 -8.69 -3.76 6.80
CA LEU A 119 -9.20 -2.44 6.38
C LEU A 119 -8.61 -2.01 5.03
N TRP A 120 -7.35 -2.29 4.79
CA TRP A 120 -6.68 -1.96 3.54
C TRP A 120 -7.30 -2.72 2.35
N ILE A 121 -7.51 -4.03 2.48
CA ILE A 121 -8.20 -4.85 1.48
C ILE A 121 -9.66 -4.39 1.32
N PHE A 122 -10.38 -4.18 2.42
CA PHE A 122 -11.78 -3.78 2.40
C PHE A 122 -12.00 -2.44 1.70
N THR A 123 -11.19 -1.43 2.01
CA THR A 123 -11.30 -0.10 1.38
C THR A 123 -10.93 -0.15 -0.11
N GLY A 124 -9.95 -0.97 -0.50
CA GLY A 124 -9.62 -1.25 -1.90
C GLY A 124 -10.79 -1.92 -2.64
N TYR A 125 -11.43 -2.92 -2.04
CA TYR A 125 -12.64 -3.54 -2.58
C TYR A 125 -13.79 -2.52 -2.74
N LYS A 126 -14.02 -1.66 -1.73
CA LYS A 126 -15.04 -0.60 -1.81
C LYS A 126 -14.75 0.41 -2.91
N ALA A 127 -13.50 0.78 -3.10
CA ALA A 127 -13.08 1.64 -4.20
C ALA A 127 -13.36 0.98 -5.56
N TYR A 128 -12.97 -0.30 -5.72
CA TYR A 128 -13.24 -1.05 -6.95
C TYR A 128 -14.73 -1.21 -7.22
N SER A 129 -15.51 -1.67 -6.25
CA SER A 129 -16.95 -1.90 -6.42
C SER A 129 -17.70 -0.60 -6.75
N SER A 130 -17.28 0.53 -6.17
CA SER A 130 -17.88 1.84 -6.45
C SER A 130 -17.65 2.26 -7.90
N ILE A 131 -16.45 2.06 -8.46
CA ILE A 131 -16.19 2.45 -9.85
C ILE A 131 -16.91 1.55 -10.86
N ILE A 132 -17.06 0.26 -10.59
CA ILE A 132 -17.84 -0.65 -11.43
C ILE A 132 -19.32 -0.22 -11.47
N ARG A 133 -19.84 0.28 -10.36
CA ARG A 133 -21.21 0.81 -10.26
C ARG A 133 -21.31 2.26 -10.77
N LYS A 134 -20.26 2.82 -11.35
CA LYS A 134 -20.21 4.21 -11.87
C LYS A 134 -20.42 5.29 -10.79
N MET A 135 -20.23 4.94 -9.52
CA MET A 135 -20.34 5.84 -8.36
C MET A 135 -19.01 6.59 -8.16
N ILE A 136 -18.73 7.55 -9.03
CA ILE A 136 -17.41 8.23 -9.13
C ILE A 136 -17.00 8.90 -7.80
N VAL A 137 -17.95 9.60 -7.14
CA VAL A 137 -17.68 10.32 -5.88
C VAL A 137 -17.31 9.31 -4.77
N ALA A 138 -18.07 8.22 -4.65
CA ALA A 138 -17.79 7.17 -3.67
C ALA A 138 -16.44 6.48 -3.95
N HIS A 139 -16.13 6.19 -5.22
CA HIS A 139 -14.83 5.66 -5.63
C HIS A 139 -13.69 6.58 -5.17
N TYR A 140 -13.79 7.87 -5.43
CA TYR A 140 -12.77 8.86 -5.05
C TYR A 140 -12.54 8.89 -3.53
N HIS A 141 -13.62 8.90 -2.73
CA HIS A 141 -13.52 8.86 -1.27
C HIS A 141 -12.86 7.57 -0.76
N TRP A 142 -13.26 6.41 -1.29
CA TRP A 142 -12.66 5.13 -0.90
C TRP A 142 -11.19 5.03 -1.30
N MET A 143 -10.79 5.60 -2.45
CA MET A 143 -9.38 5.67 -2.86
C MET A 143 -8.55 6.53 -1.90
N ILE A 144 -9.09 7.67 -1.40
CA ILE A 144 -8.40 8.49 -0.39
C ILE A 144 -8.18 7.70 0.90
N ILE A 145 -9.24 7.06 1.41
CA ILE A 145 -9.14 6.26 2.64
C ILE A 145 -8.15 5.11 2.45
N ASN A 146 -8.22 4.41 1.33
CA ASN A 146 -7.32 3.29 1.02
C ASN A 146 -5.86 3.75 0.96
N PHE A 147 -5.58 4.86 0.28
CA PHE A 147 -4.22 5.38 0.18
C PHE A 147 -3.70 5.91 1.52
N ALA A 148 -4.56 6.42 2.40
CA ALA A 148 -4.17 6.81 3.76
C ALA A 148 -3.75 5.61 4.64
N LEU A 149 -4.12 4.39 4.26
CA LEU A 149 -3.71 3.15 4.92
C LEU A 149 -2.45 2.53 4.29
N THR A 150 -1.99 3.08 3.14
CA THR A 150 -0.80 2.62 2.43
C THR A 150 0.46 3.24 3.01
#